data_79c760fd22fb0dbc56add15b33082d1a
#
_entry.id   79c760fd22fb0dbc56add15b33082d1a
#
_cell.length_a   1.000
_cell.length_b   1.000
_cell.length_c   1.000
_cell.angle_alpha   90.00
_cell.angle_beta   90.00
_cell.angle_gamma   90.00
#
_symmetry.space_group_name_H-M   'P 1'
#
loop_
_entity.id
_entity.type
_entity.pdbx_description
1 polymer ?
#
loop_
_entity_poly.entity_id
_entity_poly.type
_entity_poly.pdbx_seq_one_letter_code
_entity_poly.pdbx_strand_id
1 'polypeptide(L)'
;LRKHGATATANICAEAVQLYPALGRDLVARGFEISCHGRRWETPLGLTEEEERKWITDSVAAIESVCGVRPVGWHCRCPHTVNTRRLLIEEGGFIYDSDAYDDDLPRFFADTPSDRSQPHVILPYSLDTNDMRYQLAAAGFPTATQFTEYCCDAFDWLWDEVRKTRRLRRFYAKNDHFTKTGSGQTQGKLKIETCFLSGR
;
A
#
# COMPACT_ATOMS: atom_id res chain seq x y z
N LEU A 1 15.59 -1.55 7.75
CA LEU A 1 14.99 -2.82 7.35
C LEU A 1 16.07 -3.89 7.12
N ARG A 2 17.04 -3.71 6.23
CA ARG A 2 18.11 -4.71 5.94
C ARG A 2 18.86 -5.18 7.19
N LYS A 3 19.16 -4.27 8.14
CA LYS A 3 19.82 -4.60 9.43
C LYS A 3 19.04 -5.64 10.25
N HIS A 4 17.73 -5.74 10.05
CA HIS A 4 16.84 -6.65 10.77
C HIS A 4 16.27 -7.77 9.88
N GLY A 5 16.78 -7.94 8.66
CA GLY A 5 16.25 -8.92 7.72
C GLY A 5 14.80 -8.68 7.29
N ALA A 6 14.28 -7.46 7.50
CA ALA A 6 12.92 -7.12 7.14
C ALA A 6 12.84 -6.63 5.69
N THR A 7 11.78 -7.04 5.01
CA THR A 7 11.39 -6.55 3.69
C THR A 7 10.22 -5.58 3.82
N ALA A 8 9.88 -4.89 2.73
CA ALA A 8 8.73 -4.00 2.70
C ALA A 8 8.14 -3.93 1.30
N THR A 9 6.88 -3.54 1.22
CA THR A 9 6.20 -3.16 -0.01
C THR A 9 6.28 -1.64 -0.18
N ALA A 10 6.71 -1.20 -1.34
CA ALA A 10 6.72 0.20 -1.72
C ALA A 10 5.50 0.52 -2.58
N ASN A 11 4.52 1.22 -2.01
CA ASN A 11 3.38 1.75 -2.77
C ASN A 11 3.82 3.02 -3.50
N ILE A 12 3.97 2.95 -4.81
CA ILE A 12 4.53 4.04 -5.61
C ILE A 12 3.52 4.59 -6.61
N CYS A 13 3.48 5.91 -6.74
CA CYS A 13 2.77 6.56 -7.82
C CYS A 13 3.59 6.50 -9.11
N ALA A 14 2.94 6.22 -10.23
CA ALA A 14 3.60 6.07 -11.52
C ALA A 14 4.43 7.30 -11.93
N GLU A 15 3.88 8.51 -11.79
CA GLU A 15 4.61 9.75 -12.10
C GLU A 15 5.82 9.98 -11.20
N ALA A 16 5.78 9.54 -9.93
CA ALA A 16 6.91 9.69 -9.04
C ALA A 16 8.14 8.92 -9.54
N VAL A 17 7.96 7.70 -10.02
CA VAL A 17 9.08 6.91 -10.57
C VAL A 17 9.46 7.34 -11.98
N GLN A 18 8.56 7.91 -12.76
CA GLN A 18 8.91 8.54 -14.04
C GLN A 18 9.80 9.77 -13.84
N LEU A 19 9.51 10.58 -12.81
CA LEU A 19 10.35 11.74 -12.45
C LEU A 19 11.68 11.33 -11.82
N TYR A 20 11.69 10.26 -11.03
CA TYR A 20 12.87 9.77 -10.33
C TYR A 20 13.14 8.28 -10.63
N PRO A 21 13.55 7.92 -11.86
CA PRO A 21 13.69 6.52 -12.27
C PRO A 21 14.70 5.73 -11.44
N ALA A 22 15.73 6.40 -10.93
CA ALA A 22 16.75 5.77 -10.11
C ALA A 22 16.18 5.22 -8.80
N LEU A 23 15.16 5.90 -8.22
CA LEU A 23 14.50 5.46 -7.00
C LEU A 23 13.76 4.14 -7.20
N GLY A 24 12.94 4.04 -8.26
CA GLY A 24 12.20 2.81 -8.55
C GLY A 24 13.12 1.61 -8.74
N ARG A 25 14.19 1.79 -9.51
CA ARG A 25 15.22 0.74 -9.73
C ARG A 25 15.98 0.38 -8.45
N ASP A 26 16.31 1.33 -7.60
CA ASP A 26 16.99 1.07 -6.32
C ASP A 26 16.11 0.27 -5.34
N LEU A 27 14.81 0.56 -5.29
CA LEU A 27 13.85 -0.22 -4.50
C LEU A 27 13.81 -1.68 -4.93
N VAL A 28 13.70 -1.92 -6.24
CA VAL A 28 13.74 -3.29 -6.80
C VAL A 28 15.07 -3.98 -6.50
N ALA A 29 16.19 -3.29 -6.71
CA ALA A 29 17.51 -3.83 -6.44
C ALA A 29 17.74 -4.19 -4.96
N ARG A 30 17.02 -3.53 -4.06
CA ARG A 30 17.02 -3.82 -2.61
C ARG A 30 16.04 -4.93 -2.20
N GLY A 31 15.28 -5.49 -3.14
CA GLY A 31 14.32 -6.54 -2.88
C GLY A 31 13.01 -6.08 -2.27
N PHE A 32 12.64 -4.79 -2.44
CA PHE A 32 11.31 -4.32 -2.07
C PHE A 32 10.28 -4.78 -3.10
N GLU A 33 9.11 -5.17 -2.63
CA GLU A 33 7.96 -5.34 -3.50
C GLU A 33 7.49 -3.98 -4.00
N ILE A 34 7.15 -3.91 -5.27
CA ILE A 34 6.55 -2.72 -5.88
C ILE A 34 5.04 -2.91 -5.97
N SER A 35 4.29 -2.02 -5.35
CA SER A 35 2.84 -1.93 -5.43
C SER A 35 2.43 -0.60 -6.06
N CYS A 36 1.34 -0.61 -6.83
CA CYS A 36 0.86 0.58 -7.52
C CYS A 36 -0.01 1.43 -6.61
N HIS A 37 0.27 2.75 -6.57
CA HIS A 37 -0.52 3.74 -5.85
C HIS A 37 -1.24 4.72 -6.80
N GLY A 38 -1.62 4.23 -7.98
CA GLY A 38 -2.18 5.03 -9.04
C GLY A 38 -1.14 5.88 -9.76
N ARG A 39 -1.63 6.81 -10.58
CA ARG A 39 -0.77 7.69 -11.36
C ARG A 39 -0.08 8.73 -10.48
N ARG A 40 -0.87 9.41 -9.64
CA ARG A 40 -0.46 10.40 -8.63
C ARG A 40 -1.13 10.05 -7.31
N TRP A 41 -0.83 10.83 -6.27
CA TRP A 41 -1.53 10.74 -5.00
C TRP A 41 -2.90 11.44 -5.08
N GLU A 42 -3.79 10.88 -5.86
CA GLU A 42 -5.14 11.37 -6.16
C GLU A 42 -6.17 10.25 -6.02
N THR A 43 -7.42 10.62 -5.75
CA THR A 43 -8.53 9.69 -5.71
C THR A 43 -9.09 9.48 -7.12
N PRO A 44 -9.55 8.27 -7.47
CA PRO A 44 -10.26 8.02 -8.73
C PRO A 44 -11.70 8.54 -8.74
N LEU A 45 -12.19 9.14 -7.64
CA LEU A 45 -13.54 9.69 -7.59
C LEU A 45 -13.77 10.74 -8.68
N GLY A 46 -14.88 10.58 -9.39
CA GLY A 46 -15.26 11.46 -10.49
C GLY A 46 -14.78 10.98 -11.86
N LEU A 47 -13.94 9.96 -11.94
CA LEU A 47 -13.62 9.31 -13.20
C LEU A 47 -14.79 8.43 -13.66
N THR A 48 -15.04 8.41 -14.96
CA THR A 48 -15.87 7.37 -15.56
C THR A 48 -15.16 6.01 -15.46
N GLU A 49 -15.89 4.92 -15.63
CA GLU A 49 -15.28 3.58 -15.58
C GLU A 49 -14.17 3.41 -16.62
N GLU A 50 -14.34 3.95 -17.82
CA GLU A 50 -13.33 3.88 -18.88
C GLU A 50 -12.07 4.68 -18.53
N GLU A 51 -12.23 5.88 -17.97
CA GLU A 51 -11.14 6.71 -17.50
C GLU A 51 -10.39 6.05 -16.33
N GLU A 52 -11.11 5.44 -15.40
CA GLU A 52 -10.49 4.72 -14.28
C GLU A 52 -9.73 3.48 -14.76
N ARG A 53 -10.31 2.71 -15.70
CA ARG A 53 -9.62 1.58 -16.34
C ARG A 53 -8.31 2.02 -16.99
N LYS A 54 -8.37 3.11 -17.77
CA LYS A 54 -7.18 3.67 -18.39
C LYS A 54 -6.17 4.19 -17.36
N TRP A 55 -6.63 4.83 -16.32
CA TRP A 55 -5.78 5.30 -15.21
C TRP A 55 -5.02 4.16 -14.53
N ILE A 56 -5.68 3.02 -14.32
CA ILE A 56 -5.05 1.80 -13.77
C ILE A 56 -4.00 1.27 -14.75
N THR A 57 -4.36 1.01 -16.00
CA THR A 57 -3.47 0.40 -16.98
C THR A 57 -2.26 1.26 -17.31
N ASP A 58 -2.45 2.58 -17.45
CA ASP A 58 -1.36 3.53 -17.71
C ASP A 58 -0.39 3.58 -16.51
N SER A 59 -0.92 3.50 -15.27
CA SER A 59 -0.09 3.49 -14.06
C SER A 59 0.78 2.24 -13.98
N VAL A 60 0.21 1.08 -14.28
CA VAL A 60 0.95 -0.20 -14.34
C VAL A 60 2.05 -0.14 -15.39
N ALA A 61 1.71 0.25 -16.62
CA ALA A 61 2.67 0.32 -17.72
C ALA A 61 3.84 1.27 -17.43
N ALA A 62 3.55 2.43 -16.82
CA ALA A 62 4.58 3.39 -16.44
C ALA A 62 5.52 2.85 -15.35
N ILE A 63 4.99 2.21 -14.32
CA ILE A 63 5.79 1.59 -13.24
C ILE A 63 6.65 0.47 -13.81
N GLU A 64 6.07 -0.44 -14.58
CA GLU A 64 6.80 -1.56 -15.19
C GLU A 64 7.93 -1.09 -16.10
N SER A 65 7.67 -0.09 -16.93
CA SER A 65 8.67 0.51 -17.83
C SER A 65 9.88 1.08 -17.08
N VAL A 66 9.66 1.69 -15.91
CA VAL A 66 10.73 2.33 -15.13
C VAL A 66 11.44 1.38 -14.19
N CYS A 67 10.67 0.55 -13.49
CA CYS A 67 11.18 -0.34 -12.44
C CYS A 67 11.70 -1.68 -12.99
N GLY A 68 11.29 -2.06 -14.22
CA GLY A 68 11.61 -3.37 -14.81
C GLY A 68 10.84 -4.54 -14.18
N VAL A 69 9.89 -4.24 -13.31
CA VAL A 69 9.00 -5.23 -12.67
C VAL A 69 7.56 -4.71 -12.69
N ARG A 70 6.62 -5.60 -12.93
CA ARG A 70 5.21 -5.30 -12.86
C ARG A 70 4.75 -5.21 -11.40
N PRO A 71 3.96 -4.19 -11.00
CA PRO A 71 3.34 -4.16 -9.69
C PRO A 71 2.26 -5.23 -9.59
N VAL A 72 2.28 -6.01 -8.51
CA VAL A 72 1.30 -7.08 -8.25
C VAL A 72 0.28 -6.70 -7.16
N GLY A 73 0.53 -5.63 -6.44
CA GLY A 73 -0.35 -5.07 -5.43
C GLY A 73 -0.87 -3.71 -5.83
N TRP A 74 -2.00 -3.34 -5.26
CA TRP A 74 -2.65 -2.06 -5.46
C TRP A 74 -3.09 -1.43 -4.13
N HIS A 75 -2.90 -0.13 -4.02
CA HIS A 75 -3.50 0.70 -2.98
C HIS A 75 -3.58 2.14 -3.48
N CYS A 76 -4.78 2.67 -3.69
CA CYS A 76 -4.92 4.06 -4.13
C CYS A 76 -5.19 5.03 -2.96
N ARG A 77 -5.14 6.32 -3.25
CA ARG A 77 -5.60 7.31 -2.29
C ARG A 77 -7.11 7.14 -2.05
N CYS A 78 -7.50 6.93 -0.79
CA CYS A 78 -8.89 6.82 -0.36
C CYS A 78 -9.67 8.13 -0.63
N PRO A 79 -10.95 8.06 -1.02
CA PRO A 79 -11.68 6.84 -1.29
C PRO A 79 -11.48 6.32 -2.74
N HIS A 80 -11.58 5.00 -2.90
CA HIS A 80 -11.69 4.33 -4.19
C HIS A 80 -13.12 4.39 -4.71
N THR A 81 -13.37 4.03 -5.98
CA THR A 81 -14.72 3.91 -6.55
C THR A 81 -15.31 2.52 -6.29
N VAL A 82 -16.60 2.37 -6.56
CA VAL A 82 -17.25 1.05 -6.53
C VAL A 82 -16.72 0.10 -7.63
N ASN A 83 -16.10 0.64 -8.66
CA ASN A 83 -15.56 -0.12 -9.79
C ASN A 83 -14.11 -0.56 -9.58
N THR A 84 -13.34 0.16 -8.77
CA THR A 84 -11.88 0.00 -8.66
C THR A 84 -11.47 -1.47 -8.54
N ARG A 85 -12.00 -2.22 -7.56
CA ARG A 85 -11.60 -3.63 -7.34
C ARG A 85 -11.94 -4.53 -8.53
N ARG A 86 -13.12 -4.37 -9.12
CA ARG A 86 -13.49 -5.11 -10.33
C ARG A 86 -12.53 -4.81 -11.48
N LEU A 87 -12.20 -3.56 -11.69
CA LEU A 87 -11.25 -3.14 -12.74
C LEU A 87 -9.84 -3.69 -12.52
N LEU A 88 -9.37 -3.77 -11.27
CA LEU A 88 -8.10 -4.41 -10.93
C LEU A 88 -8.10 -5.91 -11.25
N ILE A 89 -9.23 -6.58 -10.97
CA ILE A 89 -9.39 -8.00 -11.26
C ILE A 89 -9.43 -8.23 -12.77
N GLU A 90 -10.16 -7.42 -13.51
CA GLU A 90 -10.26 -7.49 -14.96
C GLU A 90 -8.95 -7.16 -15.68
N GLU A 91 -8.15 -6.26 -15.13
CA GLU A 91 -6.80 -5.96 -15.62
C GLU A 91 -5.88 -7.20 -15.58
N GLY A 92 -6.08 -8.08 -14.62
CA GLY A 92 -5.58 -9.46 -14.63
C GLY A 92 -4.23 -9.67 -13.96
N GLY A 93 -3.42 -8.63 -13.73
CA GLY A 93 -2.08 -8.75 -13.15
C GLY A 93 -1.98 -8.53 -11.64
N PHE A 94 -2.99 -7.94 -11.01
CA PHE A 94 -2.99 -7.72 -9.57
C PHE A 94 -3.37 -8.98 -8.80
N ILE A 95 -2.58 -9.30 -7.79
CA ILE A 95 -2.82 -10.41 -6.87
C ILE A 95 -3.66 -9.95 -5.69
N TYR A 96 -3.46 -8.69 -5.25
CA TYR A 96 -4.17 -8.11 -4.12
C TYR A 96 -4.43 -6.62 -4.27
N ASP A 97 -5.40 -6.13 -3.50
CA ASP A 97 -5.56 -4.71 -3.19
C ASP A 97 -5.61 -4.47 -1.68
N SER A 98 -5.28 -3.25 -1.27
CA SER A 98 -5.35 -2.78 0.11
C SER A 98 -6.40 -1.68 0.32
N ASP A 99 -7.39 -1.60 -0.56
CA ASP A 99 -8.45 -0.58 -0.53
C ASP A 99 -9.67 -1.05 0.28
N ALA A 100 -9.44 -1.65 1.44
CA ALA A 100 -10.45 -2.02 2.42
C ALA A 100 -10.02 -1.55 3.82
N TYR A 101 -10.96 -0.99 4.59
CA TYR A 101 -10.69 -0.34 5.87
C TYR A 101 -11.57 -0.92 7.00
N ASP A 102 -12.09 -2.12 6.79
CA ASP A 102 -13.16 -2.74 7.57
C ASP A 102 -12.68 -3.87 8.49
N ASP A 103 -11.43 -4.33 8.34
CA ASP A 103 -10.87 -5.45 9.11
C ASP A 103 -9.34 -5.36 9.15
N ASP A 104 -8.69 -6.21 9.91
CA ASP A 104 -7.26 -6.48 9.91
C ASP A 104 -6.92 -7.89 9.37
N LEU A 105 -7.94 -8.66 8.98
CA LEU A 105 -7.80 -10.00 8.43
C LEU A 105 -7.72 -9.99 6.90
N PRO A 106 -6.63 -10.49 6.30
CA PRO A 106 -6.59 -10.79 4.89
C PRO A 106 -7.69 -11.79 4.51
N ARG A 107 -8.36 -11.53 3.38
CA ARG A 107 -9.42 -12.40 2.87
C ARG A 107 -9.42 -12.48 1.35
N PHE A 108 -9.95 -13.56 0.83
CA PHE A 108 -10.20 -13.67 -0.60
C PHE A 108 -11.44 -12.87 -0.99
N PHE A 109 -11.39 -12.25 -2.16
CA PHE A 109 -12.56 -11.61 -2.73
C PHE A 109 -13.48 -12.68 -3.33
N ALA A 110 -14.72 -12.75 -2.82
CA ALA A 110 -15.65 -13.81 -3.16
C ALA A 110 -16.06 -13.85 -4.64
N ASP A 111 -16.16 -12.65 -5.26
CA ASP A 111 -16.58 -12.50 -6.66
C ASP A 111 -15.42 -12.59 -7.65
N THR A 112 -14.29 -13.18 -7.24
CA THR A 112 -13.18 -13.43 -8.18
C THR A 112 -13.63 -14.46 -9.21
N PRO A 113 -13.50 -14.17 -10.53
CA PRO A 113 -13.86 -15.12 -11.58
C PRO A 113 -13.15 -16.46 -11.42
N SER A 114 -13.89 -17.56 -11.62
CA SER A 114 -13.38 -18.92 -11.40
C SER A 114 -12.34 -19.38 -12.42
N ASP A 115 -12.24 -18.69 -13.55
CA ASP A 115 -11.24 -18.93 -14.60
C ASP A 115 -9.90 -18.25 -14.30
N ARG A 116 -9.82 -17.45 -13.25
CA ARG A 116 -8.58 -16.84 -12.80
C ARG A 116 -7.66 -17.89 -12.17
N SER A 117 -6.38 -17.85 -12.53
CA SER A 117 -5.38 -18.80 -12.00
C SER A 117 -5.15 -18.67 -10.49
N GLN A 118 -5.44 -17.50 -9.91
CA GLN A 118 -5.35 -17.24 -8.48
C GLN A 118 -6.49 -16.32 -8.02
N PRO A 119 -7.06 -16.57 -6.82
CA PRO A 119 -8.07 -15.69 -6.26
C PRO A 119 -7.44 -14.32 -5.91
N HIS A 120 -8.25 -13.25 -6.04
CA HIS A 120 -7.84 -11.91 -5.62
C HIS A 120 -7.88 -11.81 -4.09
N VAL A 121 -6.84 -11.23 -3.50
CA VAL A 121 -6.72 -11.07 -2.04
C VAL A 121 -7.04 -9.63 -1.67
N ILE A 122 -7.87 -9.44 -0.66
CA ILE A 122 -8.05 -8.16 0.01
C ILE A 122 -7.13 -8.14 1.23
N LEU A 123 -6.22 -7.17 1.27
CA LEU A 123 -5.36 -6.89 2.41
C LEU A 123 -5.86 -5.60 3.08
N PRO A 124 -6.70 -5.67 4.13
CA PRO A 124 -7.25 -4.48 4.75
C PRO A 124 -6.18 -3.53 5.24
N TYR A 125 -6.47 -2.24 5.18
CA TYR A 125 -5.59 -1.16 5.57
C TYR A 125 -6.05 -0.56 6.90
N SER A 126 -5.16 -0.51 7.89
CA SER A 126 -5.44 0.20 9.14
C SER A 126 -4.85 1.60 9.11
N LEU A 127 -5.64 2.58 9.56
CA LEU A 127 -5.18 3.95 9.78
C LEU A 127 -4.54 4.14 11.16
N ASP A 128 -4.62 3.14 12.04
CA ASP A 128 -4.20 3.28 13.44
C ASP A 128 -2.71 3.52 13.61
N THR A 129 -1.90 2.81 12.82
CA THR A 129 -0.44 2.92 12.85
C THR A 129 0.10 3.75 11.68
N ASN A 130 -0.72 4.67 11.16
CA ASN A 130 -0.33 5.60 10.11
C ASN A 130 0.33 6.85 10.72
N ASP A 131 1.52 7.20 10.23
CA ASP A 131 2.28 8.38 10.67
C ASP A 131 1.60 9.73 10.38
N MET A 132 0.56 9.76 9.51
CA MET A 132 -0.28 10.95 9.33
C MET A 132 -0.95 11.42 10.63
N ARG A 133 -1.06 10.55 11.64
CA ARG A 133 -1.59 10.91 12.95
C ARG A 133 -0.79 12.03 13.62
N TYR A 134 0.50 12.20 13.32
CA TYR A 134 1.27 13.36 13.77
C TYR A 134 0.74 14.69 13.24
N GLN A 135 0.02 14.66 12.13
CA GLN A 135 -0.49 15.88 11.47
C GLN A 135 -1.89 16.29 11.97
N LEU A 136 -2.53 15.46 12.78
CA LEU A 136 -3.87 15.70 13.29
C LEU A 136 -3.78 16.35 14.68
N ALA A 137 -3.93 17.67 14.75
CA ALA A 137 -3.79 18.43 16.00
C ALA A 137 -4.72 17.99 17.13
N ALA A 138 -5.91 17.43 16.81
CA ALA A 138 -6.91 17.01 17.79
C ALA A 138 -6.88 15.52 18.18
N ALA A 139 -6.22 14.68 17.36
CA ALA A 139 -6.23 13.22 17.56
C ALA A 139 -4.87 12.56 17.25
N GLY A 140 -3.83 13.36 17.08
CA GLY A 140 -2.49 12.89 16.74
C GLY A 140 -1.64 12.54 17.96
N PHE A 141 -0.52 11.95 17.70
CA PHE A 141 0.52 11.75 18.72
C PHE A 141 1.44 12.97 18.76
N PRO A 142 1.60 13.63 19.92
CA PRO A 142 2.43 14.83 20.01
C PRO A 142 3.93 14.54 19.94
N THR A 143 4.36 13.30 20.17
CA THR A 143 5.77 12.91 20.12
C THR A 143 6.00 11.58 19.37
N ALA A 144 7.20 11.43 18.80
CA ALA A 144 7.61 10.19 18.15
C ALA A 144 7.63 8.99 19.14
N THR A 145 7.95 9.25 20.40
CA THR A 145 7.95 8.23 21.46
C THR A 145 6.55 7.64 21.65
N GLN A 146 5.54 8.48 21.79
CA GLN A 146 4.15 8.03 21.96
C GLN A 146 3.65 7.24 20.76
N PHE A 147 4.01 7.66 19.54
CA PHE A 147 3.66 6.89 18.36
C PHE A 147 4.37 5.53 18.35
N THR A 148 5.64 5.49 18.74
CA THR A 148 6.39 4.23 18.81
C THR A 148 5.81 3.29 19.85
N GLU A 149 5.47 3.78 21.04
CA GLU A 149 4.82 3.00 22.10
C GLU A 149 3.48 2.43 21.59
N TYR A 150 2.64 3.27 20.98
CA TYR A 150 1.38 2.82 20.41
C TYR A 150 1.58 1.74 19.34
N CYS A 151 2.55 1.90 18.44
CA CYS A 151 2.85 0.89 17.43
C CYS A 151 3.33 -0.43 18.04
N CYS A 152 4.14 -0.37 19.09
CA CYS A 152 4.58 -1.56 19.82
C CYS A 152 3.40 -2.27 20.49
N ASP A 153 2.55 -1.53 21.20
CA ASP A 153 1.36 -2.09 21.86
C ASP A 153 0.40 -2.73 20.84
N ALA A 154 0.16 -2.05 19.71
CA ALA A 154 -0.67 -2.59 18.63
C ALA A 154 -0.08 -3.86 18.02
N PHE A 155 1.25 -3.90 17.86
CA PHE A 155 1.95 -5.09 17.38
C PHE A 155 1.82 -6.25 18.37
N ASP A 156 2.07 -6.00 19.66
CA ASP A 156 2.02 -7.03 20.70
C ASP A 156 0.61 -7.59 20.85
N TRP A 157 -0.41 -6.72 20.75
CA TRP A 157 -1.81 -7.15 20.76
C TRP A 157 -2.14 -8.08 19.61
N LEU A 158 -1.81 -7.70 18.38
CA LEU A 158 -2.05 -8.52 17.18
C LEU A 158 -1.24 -9.82 17.21
N TRP A 159 0.00 -9.76 17.73
CA TRP A 159 0.83 -10.94 17.90
C TRP A 159 0.22 -11.96 18.88
N ASP A 160 -0.30 -11.47 20.00
CA ASP A 160 -1.00 -12.32 20.98
C ASP A 160 -2.27 -12.95 20.40
N GLU A 161 -3.02 -12.21 19.57
CA GLU A 161 -4.16 -12.77 18.85
C GLU A 161 -3.75 -13.87 17.86
N VAL A 162 -2.69 -13.64 17.09
CA VAL A 162 -2.16 -14.65 16.16
C VAL A 162 -1.78 -15.92 16.90
N ARG A 163 -1.10 -15.81 18.06
CA ARG A 163 -0.71 -16.95 18.88
C ARG A 163 -1.92 -17.73 19.41
N LYS A 164 -2.98 -17.04 19.81
CA LYS A 164 -4.20 -17.64 20.38
C LYS A 164 -5.10 -18.24 19.30
N THR A 165 -5.26 -17.55 18.18
CA THR A 165 -6.23 -17.92 17.14
C THR A 165 -5.61 -18.69 15.98
N ARG A 166 -4.29 -18.64 15.82
CA ARG A 166 -3.52 -19.14 14.67
C ARG A 166 -3.99 -18.53 13.32
N ARG A 167 -4.64 -17.36 13.35
CA ARG A 167 -5.05 -16.61 12.16
C ARG A 167 -3.98 -15.62 11.79
N LEU A 168 -3.74 -15.45 10.49
CA LEU A 168 -2.86 -14.43 9.97
C LEU A 168 -3.44 -13.05 10.32
N ARG A 169 -2.63 -12.14 10.87
CA ARG A 169 -2.97 -10.75 11.10
C ARG A 169 -2.03 -9.86 10.33
N ARG A 170 -2.51 -8.72 9.90
CA ARG A 170 -1.69 -7.69 9.27
C ARG A 170 -1.42 -6.58 10.27
N PHE A 171 -0.14 -6.38 10.57
CA PHE A 171 0.33 -5.17 11.20
C PHE A 171 0.79 -4.21 10.11
N TYR A 172 0.24 -3.01 10.12
CA TYR A 172 0.51 -1.99 9.14
C TYR A 172 1.27 -0.84 9.79
N ALA A 173 2.50 -0.62 9.40
CA ALA A 173 3.25 0.57 9.79
C ALA A 173 3.58 1.38 8.55
N LYS A 174 3.11 2.61 8.49
CA LYS A 174 3.32 3.54 7.39
C LYS A 174 4.32 4.60 7.77
N ASN A 175 5.29 4.82 6.90
CA ASN A 175 6.21 5.93 6.98
C ASN A 175 6.13 6.76 5.69
N ASP A 176 5.51 7.94 5.77
CA ASP A 176 5.44 8.90 4.66
C ASP A 176 6.67 9.82 4.73
N HIS A 177 7.70 9.53 3.96
CA HIS A 177 8.81 10.46 3.78
C HIS A 177 8.40 11.59 2.84
N PHE A 178 8.26 12.79 3.39
CA PHE A 178 8.15 14.03 2.61
C PHE A 178 9.54 14.56 2.30
N THR A 179 9.96 14.50 1.05
CA THR A 179 11.10 15.28 0.58
C THR A 179 10.62 16.70 0.24
N LYS A 180 10.95 17.68 1.07
CA LYS A 180 10.83 19.10 0.69
C LYS A 180 11.95 19.43 -0.28
N THR A 181 11.60 19.79 -1.52
CA THR A 181 12.52 20.47 -2.41
C THR A 181 12.61 21.95 -2.00
N GLY A 182 13.74 22.62 -2.27
CA GLY A 182 13.95 24.02 -1.89
C GLY A 182 12.97 25.05 -2.49
N SER A 183 12.02 24.63 -3.34
CA SER A 183 10.95 25.44 -3.93
C SER A 183 9.62 25.37 -3.16
N GLY A 184 9.55 24.64 -2.04
CA GLY A 184 8.32 24.53 -1.24
C GLY A 184 7.23 23.64 -1.82
N GLN A 185 7.43 23.05 -2.99
CA GLN A 185 6.49 22.09 -3.58
C GLN A 185 6.75 20.68 -3.07
N THR A 186 5.69 20.00 -2.64
CA THR A 186 5.74 18.60 -2.22
C THR A 186 5.82 17.72 -3.46
N GLN A 187 7.00 17.20 -3.78
CA GLN A 187 7.17 16.27 -4.89
C GLN A 187 7.33 14.83 -4.36
N GLY A 188 6.40 13.98 -4.72
CA GLY A 188 6.46 12.53 -4.61
C GLY A 188 6.31 11.97 -3.19
N LYS A 189 5.38 11.03 -3.01
CA LYS A 189 5.25 10.23 -1.80
C LYS A 189 5.79 8.84 -2.07
N LEU A 190 6.78 8.43 -1.28
CA LEU A 190 7.18 7.03 -1.15
C LEU A 190 6.55 6.49 0.14
N LYS A 191 5.71 5.47 0.00
CA LYS A 191 5.16 4.72 1.13
C LYS A 191 5.94 3.43 1.30
N ILE A 192 6.39 3.13 2.49
CA ILE A 192 6.96 1.83 2.86
C ILE A 192 6.00 1.16 3.82
N GLU A 193 5.48 0.01 3.44
CA GLU A 193 4.43 -0.68 4.17
C GLU A 193 4.78 -2.15 4.43
N THR A 194 4.44 -2.61 5.59
CA THR A 194 3.87 -3.89 6.01
C THR A 194 4.79 -4.97 6.54
N CYS A 195 4.40 -5.45 7.72
CA CYS A 195 4.84 -6.72 8.30
C CYS A 195 3.64 -7.66 8.42
N PHE A 196 3.77 -8.92 7.96
CA PHE A 196 2.78 -9.96 8.23
C PHE A 196 3.16 -10.74 9.49
N LEU A 197 2.20 -10.92 10.39
CA LEU A 197 2.34 -11.75 11.58
C LEU A 197 1.74 -13.12 11.30
N SER A 198 2.58 -14.16 11.33
CA SER A 198 2.13 -15.55 11.24
C SER A 198 2.61 -16.32 12.46
N GLY A 199 1.68 -16.95 13.20
CA GLY A 199 2.03 -17.91 14.24
C GLY A 199 2.38 -19.26 13.58
N ARG A 200 3.62 -19.74 13.77
CA ARG A 200 3.99 -21.14 13.52
C ARG A 200 3.76 -21.96 14.76
#